data_daf4af47cea9bb086aab7f2d651372d1
#
_entry.id   daf4af47cea9bb086aab7f2d651372d1
#
_cell.length_a   1.000
_cell.length_b   1.000
_cell.length_c   1.000
_cell.angle_alpha   90.00
_cell.angle_beta   90.00
_cell.angle_gamma   90.00
#
_symmetry.space_group_name_H-M   'P 1'
#
loop_
_entity.id
_entity.type
_entity.pdbx_description
1 polymer ?
#
loop_
_entity_poly.entity_id
_entity_poly.type
_entity_poly.pdbx_seq_one_letter_code
_entity_poly.pdbx_strand_id
1 'polypeptide(L)'
;MRCPARYAARISQAFTATDAAVVPVEEVLPLDDMKTPDGKYVFTDGVGTMSKDLARAIWGKLRETKKKKKGKASDFPHAYQIRYRGSKGMLSIDHTLNGVHSIGLRPSMTKFEVDEESGQHEIEIARAFDRPTTYYLNRPLIMLLEGLGISDRVFHDFQEHAVQQTRDATATLDKAARLLETHGLGASFRLPSTMQSLAKLGLDSIYDDTFYTQLLKIGVYHVLRDLKHHARIPIPDAWTLVGVADVHRYLREGEIFACVKHHTEGVIFLEGPVLISRSPTIHPGDVQLVNAIGTPPEGSCFAREPLFNTVVFSVQGALRHCQVCYAAC
;
A
#
# COMPACT_ATOMS: atom_id res chain seq x y z
N MET A 1 -27.01 -5.56 22.24
CA MET A 1 -26.25 -5.71 20.98
C MET A 1 -27.21 -6.06 19.84
N ARG A 2 -27.32 -5.16 18.83
CA ARG A 2 -28.30 -5.37 17.75
C ARG A 2 -27.71 -6.08 16.51
N CYS A 3 -26.39 -6.27 16.42
CA CYS A 3 -25.72 -6.89 15.29
C CYS A 3 -24.50 -7.71 15.73
N PRO A 4 -24.61 -9.05 15.84
CA PRO A 4 -23.52 -9.93 16.31
C PRO A 4 -22.27 -9.86 15.43
N ALA A 5 -22.43 -9.74 14.11
CA ALA A 5 -21.30 -9.66 13.19
C ALA A 5 -20.46 -8.38 13.41
N ARG A 6 -21.10 -7.24 13.67
CA ARG A 6 -20.37 -6.00 14.01
C ARG A 6 -19.64 -6.14 15.33
N TYR A 7 -20.27 -6.79 16.31
CA TYR A 7 -19.65 -7.01 17.61
C TYR A 7 -18.40 -7.88 17.51
N ALA A 8 -18.48 -9.00 16.81
CA ALA A 8 -17.34 -9.88 16.57
C ALA A 8 -16.19 -9.13 15.85
N ALA A 9 -16.52 -8.33 14.82
CA ALA A 9 -15.56 -7.50 14.12
C ALA A 9 -14.90 -6.44 15.03
N ARG A 10 -15.62 -5.88 16.01
CA ARG A 10 -15.05 -4.94 16.99
C ARG A 10 -14.11 -5.61 17.98
N ILE A 11 -14.51 -6.76 18.52
CA ILE A 11 -13.63 -7.54 19.42
C ILE A 11 -12.35 -7.97 18.70
N SER A 12 -12.45 -8.43 17.45
CA SER A 12 -11.27 -8.89 16.70
C SER A 12 -10.24 -7.78 16.47
N GLN A 13 -10.64 -6.51 16.54
CA GLN A 13 -9.70 -5.38 16.43
C GLN A 13 -8.72 -5.31 17.61
N ALA A 14 -9.11 -5.77 18.80
CA ALA A 14 -8.23 -5.81 19.97
C ALA A 14 -7.04 -6.78 19.79
N PHE A 15 -7.16 -7.74 18.87
CA PHE A 15 -6.11 -8.72 18.57
C PHE A 15 -5.23 -8.32 17.37
N THR A 16 -5.46 -7.15 16.79
CA THR A 16 -4.61 -6.64 15.70
C THR A 16 -3.37 -6.00 16.32
N ALA A 17 -2.20 -6.56 16.02
CA ALA A 17 -0.94 -5.99 16.47
C ALA A 17 -0.74 -4.58 15.89
N THR A 18 -0.35 -3.65 16.74
CA THR A 18 0.02 -2.28 16.37
C THR A 18 1.41 -1.97 16.92
N ASP A 19 2.16 -1.15 16.20
CA ASP A 19 3.37 -0.53 16.73
C ASP A 19 2.96 0.76 17.44
N ALA A 20 3.08 0.84 18.77
CA ALA A 20 2.88 2.07 19.49
C ALA A 20 3.97 3.06 19.08
N ALA A 21 3.61 4.11 18.38
CA ALA A 21 4.48 5.25 18.18
C ALA A 21 4.15 6.24 19.30
N VAL A 22 5.02 6.34 20.29
CA VAL A 22 4.88 7.32 21.40
C VAL A 22 5.12 8.71 20.83
N VAL A 23 4.17 9.19 20.04
CA VAL A 23 4.12 10.55 19.50
C VAL A 23 2.77 11.13 19.89
N PRO A 24 2.76 12.20 20.71
CA PRO A 24 1.52 12.84 21.10
C PRO A 24 0.89 13.52 19.87
N VAL A 25 -0.44 13.42 19.79
CA VAL A 25 -1.27 14.22 18.90
C VAL A 25 -1.65 15.47 19.68
N GLU A 26 -1.28 16.64 19.17
CA GLU A 26 -1.51 17.93 19.82
C GLU A 26 -2.90 18.49 19.48
N GLU A 27 -3.37 18.23 18.24
CA GLU A 27 -4.62 18.75 17.75
C GLU A 27 -5.41 17.68 16.98
N VAL A 28 -6.69 17.56 17.29
CA VAL A 28 -7.64 16.69 16.58
C VAL A 28 -8.71 17.55 15.92
N LEU A 29 -8.72 17.56 14.58
CA LEU A 29 -9.68 18.33 13.80
C LEU A 29 -10.87 17.43 13.43
N PRO A 30 -12.09 17.79 13.80
CA PRO A 30 -13.27 17.10 13.32
C PRO A 30 -13.50 17.46 11.85
N LEU A 31 -13.56 16.46 10.97
CA LEU A 31 -13.83 16.63 9.55
C LEU A 31 -15.15 15.92 9.19
N ASP A 32 -15.91 16.51 8.30
CA ASP A 32 -17.09 15.86 7.76
C ASP A 32 -16.72 14.79 6.72
N ASP A 33 -17.52 13.72 6.67
CA ASP A 33 -17.41 12.74 5.60
C ASP A 33 -17.87 13.32 4.26
N MET A 34 -17.06 13.16 3.23
CA MET A 34 -17.42 13.53 1.87
C MET A 34 -18.32 12.46 1.27
N LYS A 35 -19.49 12.89 0.77
CA LYS A 35 -20.54 12.01 0.27
C LYS A 35 -20.86 12.30 -1.19
N THR A 36 -21.46 11.29 -1.84
CA THR A 36 -22.06 11.48 -3.17
C THR A 36 -23.16 12.53 -3.12
N PRO A 37 -23.50 13.18 -4.25
CA PRO A 37 -24.54 14.21 -4.30
C PRO A 37 -25.92 13.74 -3.77
N ASP A 38 -26.23 12.45 -3.92
CA ASP A 38 -27.44 11.82 -3.39
C ASP A 38 -27.34 11.40 -1.91
N GLY A 39 -26.17 11.59 -1.28
CA GLY A 39 -25.88 11.26 0.11
C GLY A 39 -25.84 9.77 0.44
N LYS A 40 -25.98 8.87 -0.56
CA LYS A 40 -26.08 7.42 -0.32
C LYS A 40 -24.74 6.78 0.00
N TYR A 41 -23.64 7.33 -0.52
CA TYR A 41 -22.31 6.76 -0.36
C TYR A 41 -21.34 7.77 0.22
N VAL A 42 -20.39 7.27 1.01
CA VAL A 42 -19.34 8.05 1.63
C VAL A 42 -18.04 7.77 0.87
N PHE A 43 -17.43 8.78 0.27
CA PHE A 43 -16.13 8.66 -0.41
C PHE A 43 -14.97 8.49 0.58
N THR A 44 -15.06 9.11 1.74
CA THR A 44 -14.02 9.17 2.76
C THR A 44 -14.19 8.15 3.88
N ASP A 45 -14.93 7.05 3.63
CA ASP A 45 -15.17 6.03 4.66
C ASP A 45 -13.85 5.47 5.21
N GLY A 46 -13.55 5.80 6.46
CA GLY A 46 -12.33 5.38 7.15
C GLY A 46 -11.05 6.12 6.73
N VAL A 47 -11.13 7.26 6.05
CA VAL A 47 -9.96 8.04 5.62
C VAL A 47 -10.00 9.44 6.19
N GLY A 48 -8.94 9.79 6.92
CA GLY A 48 -8.67 11.11 7.45
C GLY A 48 -7.36 11.69 6.94
N THR A 49 -6.93 12.76 7.57
CA THR A 49 -5.70 13.49 7.21
C THR A 49 -4.76 13.63 8.40
N MET A 50 -3.51 13.96 8.15
CA MET A 50 -2.52 14.25 9.18
C MET A 50 -1.53 15.30 8.71
N SER A 51 -0.91 15.99 9.66
CA SER A 51 0.18 16.92 9.36
C SER A 51 1.45 16.18 8.94
N LYS A 52 2.25 16.83 8.11
CA LYS A 52 3.54 16.32 7.64
C LYS A 52 4.54 16.13 8.79
N ASP A 53 4.48 17.01 9.78
CA ASP A 53 5.37 16.98 10.93
C ASP A 53 5.08 15.78 11.83
N LEU A 54 3.80 15.47 12.06
CA LEU A 54 3.38 14.25 12.75
C LEU A 54 3.82 12.99 11.99
N ALA A 55 3.65 12.95 10.67
CA ALA A 55 4.07 11.82 9.83
C ALA A 55 5.57 11.53 9.97
N ARG A 56 6.41 12.58 9.97
CA ARG A 56 7.86 12.49 10.19
C ARG A 56 8.21 12.00 11.58
N ALA A 57 7.55 12.56 12.61
CA ALA A 57 7.78 12.18 13.99
C ALA A 57 7.45 10.70 14.25
N ILE A 58 6.29 10.22 13.75
CA ILE A 58 5.89 8.81 13.79
C ILE A 58 6.96 7.94 13.13
N TRP A 59 7.38 8.28 11.92
CA TRP A 59 8.38 7.49 11.20
C TRP A 59 9.73 7.43 11.90
N GLY A 60 10.15 8.54 12.50
CA GLY A 60 11.34 8.61 13.35
C GLY A 60 11.27 7.58 14.47
N LYS A 61 10.20 7.56 15.24
CA LYS A 61 9.98 6.63 16.35
C LYS A 61 9.89 5.17 15.92
N LEU A 62 9.15 4.87 14.87
CA LEU A 62 9.07 3.51 14.31
C LEU A 62 10.43 2.96 13.85
N ARG A 63 11.30 3.83 13.35
CA ARG A 63 12.66 3.44 12.94
C ARG A 63 13.59 3.21 14.12
N GLU A 64 13.50 4.02 15.16
CA GLU A 64 14.23 3.84 16.41
C GLU A 64 13.91 2.48 17.02
N THR A 65 12.63 2.16 17.17
CA THR A 65 12.14 0.88 17.72
C THR A 65 12.64 -0.33 16.92
N LYS A 66 12.64 -0.23 15.59
CA LYS A 66 13.07 -1.32 14.70
C LYS A 66 14.58 -1.39 14.46
N LYS A 67 15.40 -0.57 15.15
CA LYS A 67 16.87 -0.49 14.98
C LYS A 67 17.32 -0.39 13.51
N LYS A 68 16.51 0.17 12.65
CA LYS A 68 16.84 0.36 11.23
C LYS A 68 17.83 1.50 11.07
N LYS A 69 18.88 1.30 10.24
CA LYS A 69 19.86 2.34 9.91
C LYS A 69 19.13 3.60 9.41
N LYS A 70 19.64 4.77 9.81
CA LYS A 70 19.17 6.07 9.35
C LYS A 70 19.23 6.13 7.81
N GLY A 71 18.08 6.04 7.11
CA GLY A 71 17.96 6.45 5.72
C GLY A 71 17.93 7.98 5.63
N LYS A 72 17.82 8.53 4.42
CA LYS A 72 17.66 9.97 4.24
C LYS A 72 16.44 10.46 5.04
N ALA A 73 16.56 11.57 5.74
CA ALA A 73 15.49 12.16 6.54
C ALA A 73 14.22 12.50 5.74
N SER A 74 14.35 12.58 4.41
CA SER A 74 13.25 12.85 3.47
C SER A 74 12.38 11.64 3.14
N ASP A 75 12.79 10.41 3.50
CA ASP A 75 12.06 9.19 3.15
C ASP A 75 11.20 8.73 4.32
N PHE A 76 9.96 9.15 4.34
CA PHE A 76 8.94 8.71 5.28
C PHE A 76 7.63 8.41 4.53
N PRO A 77 6.76 7.53 5.06
CA PRO A 77 5.48 7.21 4.45
C PRO A 77 4.54 8.42 4.40
N HIS A 78 3.76 8.51 3.33
CA HIS A 78 2.76 9.57 3.17
C HIS A 78 1.35 9.11 3.56
N ALA A 79 1.21 7.83 3.93
CA ALA A 79 -0.03 7.28 4.46
C ALA A 79 0.27 6.25 5.56
N TYR A 80 -0.60 6.24 6.58
CA TYR A 80 -0.51 5.34 7.73
C TYR A 80 -1.88 4.77 8.07
N GLN A 81 -1.92 3.48 8.37
CA GLN A 81 -3.08 2.88 9.01
C GLN A 81 -2.95 3.01 10.51
N ILE A 82 -3.95 3.60 11.14
CA ILE A 82 -3.88 4.01 12.54
C ILE A 82 -4.99 3.41 13.40
N ARG A 83 -4.73 3.48 14.72
CA ARG A 83 -5.70 3.36 15.78
C ARG A 83 -5.52 4.57 16.72
N TYR A 84 -6.58 5.27 17.01
CA TYR A 84 -6.54 6.43 17.89
C TYR A 84 -7.88 6.61 18.58
N ARG A 85 -7.93 6.48 19.90
CA ARG A 85 -9.10 6.75 20.75
C ARG A 85 -10.42 6.24 20.16
N GLY A 86 -10.51 4.93 19.89
CA GLY A 86 -11.70 4.32 19.31
C GLY A 86 -11.90 4.53 17.81
N SER A 87 -11.06 5.35 17.18
CA SER A 87 -11.04 5.54 15.72
C SER A 87 -10.06 4.58 15.05
N LYS A 88 -10.44 4.10 13.88
CA LYS A 88 -9.66 3.23 13.00
C LYS A 88 -9.75 3.73 11.57
N GLY A 89 -8.62 3.82 10.89
CA GLY A 89 -8.62 4.18 9.47
C GLY A 89 -7.25 4.47 8.92
N MET A 90 -7.26 5.14 7.79
CA MET A 90 -6.07 5.63 7.10
C MET A 90 -5.93 7.13 7.35
N LEU A 91 -4.71 7.59 7.58
CA LEU A 91 -4.37 9.00 7.52
C LEU A 91 -3.40 9.23 6.37
N SER A 92 -3.68 10.18 5.51
CA SER A 92 -2.78 10.69 4.48
C SER A 92 -2.31 12.11 4.84
N ILE A 93 -1.12 12.47 4.36
CA ILE A 93 -0.59 13.82 4.61
C ILE A 93 -1.47 14.85 3.90
N ASP A 94 -1.79 15.92 4.63
CA ASP A 94 -2.43 17.11 4.09
C ASP A 94 -1.46 18.30 4.21
N HIS A 95 -1.09 18.87 3.08
CA HIS A 95 -0.15 19.98 3.01
C HIS A 95 -0.65 21.28 3.66
N THR A 96 -1.94 21.35 3.98
CA THR A 96 -2.54 22.51 4.67
C THR A 96 -2.36 22.44 6.19
N LEU A 97 -2.06 21.25 6.72
CA LEU A 97 -1.84 21.01 8.15
C LEU A 97 -0.34 21.07 8.45
N ASN A 98 0.18 22.26 8.76
CA ASN A 98 1.59 22.46 9.03
C ASN A 98 1.84 23.03 10.43
N GLY A 99 2.99 22.69 11.00
CA GLY A 99 3.54 23.30 12.22
C GLY A 99 3.03 22.74 13.55
N VAL A 100 2.04 21.82 13.52
CA VAL A 100 1.47 21.18 14.72
C VAL A 100 1.28 19.70 14.46
N HIS A 101 1.43 18.86 15.48
CA HIS A 101 1.11 17.44 15.37
C HIS A 101 -0.41 17.22 15.35
N SER A 102 -1.03 17.46 14.20
CA SER A 102 -2.49 17.42 14.01
C SER A 102 -2.97 16.24 13.18
N ILE A 103 -4.17 15.77 13.48
CA ILE A 103 -4.90 14.76 12.71
C ILE A 103 -6.32 15.25 12.42
N GLY A 104 -6.82 14.96 11.22
CA GLY A 104 -8.21 15.15 10.85
C GLY A 104 -8.97 13.83 10.91
N LEU A 105 -9.94 13.72 11.80
CA LEU A 105 -10.77 12.53 11.96
C LEU A 105 -12.19 12.76 11.43
N ARG A 106 -12.75 11.71 10.83
CA ARG A 106 -14.12 11.71 10.29
C ARG A 106 -15.02 10.78 11.07
N PRO A 107 -16.37 11.02 11.09
CA PRO A 107 -17.32 10.16 11.78
C PRO A 107 -17.22 8.69 11.35
N SER A 108 -16.98 8.41 10.07
CA SER A 108 -16.80 7.04 9.55
C SER A 108 -15.63 6.28 10.19
N MET A 109 -14.63 6.99 10.68
CA MET A 109 -13.46 6.39 11.35
C MET A 109 -13.77 5.96 12.78
N THR A 110 -14.64 6.68 13.51
CA THR A 110 -14.99 6.41 14.90
C THR A 110 -15.81 5.13 15.02
N LYS A 111 -15.30 4.18 15.77
CA LYS A 111 -15.92 2.86 15.93
C LYS A 111 -16.58 2.69 17.29
N PHE A 112 -16.06 3.38 18.29
CA PHE A 112 -16.63 3.50 19.64
C PHE A 112 -16.09 4.79 20.28
N GLU A 113 -16.83 5.32 21.21
CA GLU A 113 -16.46 6.49 21.99
C GLU A 113 -15.55 6.06 23.15
N VAL A 114 -14.57 6.87 23.47
CA VAL A 114 -13.64 6.68 24.58
C VAL A 114 -13.74 7.92 25.45
N ASP A 115 -13.81 7.74 26.77
CA ASP A 115 -13.87 8.84 27.72
C ASP A 115 -12.64 9.75 27.59
N GLU A 116 -12.86 11.05 27.63
CA GLU A 116 -11.80 12.04 27.48
C GLU A 116 -10.73 11.95 28.58
N GLU A 117 -11.13 11.49 29.76
CA GLU A 117 -10.24 11.30 30.91
C GLU A 117 -9.26 10.13 30.78
N SER A 118 -9.40 9.28 29.74
CA SER A 118 -8.54 8.10 29.56
C SER A 118 -7.06 8.42 29.31
N GLY A 119 -6.69 9.69 29.12
CA GLY A 119 -5.30 10.16 29.04
C GLY A 119 -4.49 9.63 27.83
N GLN A 120 -5.10 8.84 26.97
CA GLN A 120 -4.42 8.22 25.85
C GLN A 120 -4.39 9.17 24.63
N HIS A 121 -3.32 9.96 24.54
CA HIS A 121 -3.09 10.90 23.43
C HIS A 121 -2.11 10.34 22.38
N GLU A 122 -1.66 9.09 22.54
CA GLU A 122 -0.71 8.45 21.66
C GLU A 122 -1.40 7.79 20.47
N ILE A 123 -0.80 7.94 19.30
CA ILE A 123 -1.26 7.28 18.10
C ILE A 123 -0.61 5.89 17.95
N GLU A 124 -1.42 4.89 17.64
CA GLU A 124 -0.96 3.55 17.34
C GLU A 124 -0.95 3.31 15.84
N ILE A 125 0.16 2.78 15.32
CA ILE A 125 0.35 2.52 13.89
C ILE A 125 0.19 1.03 13.61
N ALA A 126 -0.86 0.68 12.89
CA ALA A 126 -1.07 -0.69 12.42
C ALA A 126 -0.21 -0.99 11.18
N ARG A 127 -0.04 -0.02 10.29
CA ARG A 127 0.82 -0.16 9.10
C ARG A 127 1.30 1.21 8.61
N ALA A 128 2.56 1.25 8.17
CA ALA A 128 3.15 2.37 7.45
C ALA A 128 3.41 1.95 5.99
N PHE A 129 3.05 2.80 5.04
CA PHE A 129 3.13 2.50 3.60
C PHE A 129 4.34 3.21 2.99
N ASP A 130 5.53 2.71 3.32
CA ASP A 130 6.83 3.31 2.98
C ASP A 130 7.33 2.96 1.57
N ARG A 131 6.78 1.91 0.95
CA ARG A 131 7.22 1.42 -0.36
C ARG A 131 6.09 0.76 -1.13
N PRO A 132 6.13 0.82 -2.47
CA PRO A 132 5.23 0.04 -3.29
C PRO A 132 5.57 -1.46 -3.16
N THR A 133 4.59 -2.32 -3.34
CA THR A 133 4.82 -3.75 -3.46
C THR A 133 4.35 -4.24 -4.82
N THR A 134 5.03 -5.25 -5.36
CA THR A 134 4.66 -5.87 -6.63
C THR A 134 3.21 -6.33 -6.60
N TYR A 135 2.49 -6.06 -7.67
CA TYR A 135 1.13 -6.56 -7.83
C TYR A 135 1.14 -7.98 -8.39
N TYR A 136 0.28 -8.82 -7.83
CA TYR A 136 0.12 -10.21 -8.26
C TYR A 136 -1.34 -10.49 -8.60
N LEU A 137 -1.56 -11.23 -9.67
CA LEU A 137 -2.85 -11.86 -9.90
C LEU A 137 -3.13 -12.91 -8.82
N ASN A 138 -4.39 -13.23 -8.68
CA ASN A 138 -4.87 -14.34 -7.86
C ASN A 138 -6.06 -15.00 -8.55
N ARG A 139 -6.47 -16.19 -8.12
CA ARG A 139 -7.56 -16.94 -8.74
C ARG A 139 -8.87 -16.15 -8.87
N PRO A 140 -9.40 -15.49 -7.82
CA PRO A 140 -10.64 -14.72 -7.94
C PRO A 140 -10.55 -13.62 -9.00
N LEU A 141 -9.43 -12.90 -9.06
CA LEU A 141 -9.23 -11.85 -10.05
C LEU A 141 -9.13 -12.38 -11.47
N ILE A 142 -8.39 -13.49 -11.68
CA ILE A 142 -8.30 -14.15 -13.01
C ILE A 142 -9.67 -14.57 -13.49
N MET A 143 -10.45 -15.29 -12.64
CA MET A 143 -11.81 -15.71 -12.98
C MET A 143 -12.73 -14.54 -13.33
N LEU A 144 -12.55 -13.42 -12.61
CA LEU A 144 -13.35 -12.23 -12.84
C LEU A 144 -12.97 -11.52 -14.15
N LEU A 145 -11.68 -11.38 -14.43
CA LEU A 145 -11.18 -10.80 -15.68
C LEU A 145 -11.56 -11.66 -16.90
N GLU A 146 -11.50 -13.00 -16.78
CA GLU A 146 -11.98 -13.93 -17.80
C GLU A 146 -13.48 -13.73 -18.04
N GLY A 147 -14.27 -13.63 -16.96
CA GLY A 147 -15.71 -13.33 -17.05
C GLY A 147 -16.02 -11.97 -17.68
N LEU A 148 -15.09 -11.01 -17.62
CA LEU A 148 -15.15 -9.72 -18.30
C LEU A 148 -14.65 -9.78 -19.77
N GLY A 149 -14.24 -10.95 -20.26
CA GLY A 149 -13.88 -11.18 -21.66
C GLY A 149 -12.37 -11.18 -21.94
N ILE A 150 -11.52 -11.18 -20.91
CA ILE A 150 -10.07 -11.34 -21.11
C ILE A 150 -9.76 -12.80 -21.44
N SER A 151 -9.04 -13.03 -22.55
CA SER A 151 -8.65 -14.37 -22.96
C SER A 151 -7.70 -15.04 -21.95
N ASP A 152 -7.89 -16.33 -21.71
CA ASP A 152 -7.03 -17.20 -20.89
C ASP A 152 -5.56 -17.16 -21.35
N ARG A 153 -5.33 -17.00 -22.65
CA ARG A 153 -4.00 -16.88 -23.24
C ARG A 153 -3.17 -15.77 -22.59
N VAL A 154 -3.77 -14.63 -22.29
CA VAL A 154 -3.07 -13.50 -21.63
C VAL A 154 -2.51 -13.91 -20.26
N PHE A 155 -3.27 -14.68 -19.48
CA PHE A 155 -2.82 -15.17 -18.18
C PHE A 155 -1.74 -16.24 -18.31
N HIS A 156 -1.83 -17.10 -19.32
CA HIS A 156 -0.79 -18.08 -19.64
C HIS A 156 0.52 -17.41 -20.05
N ASP A 157 0.48 -16.40 -20.90
CA ASP A 157 1.67 -15.65 -21.32
C ASP A 157 2.39 -15.01 -20.12
N PHE A 158 1.65 -14.38 -19.20
CA PHE A 158 2.22 -13.85 -17.96
C PHE A 158 2.79 -14.95 -17.06
N GLN A 159 2.10 -16.08 -16.95
CA GLN A 159 2.57 -17.22 -16.16
C GLN A 159 3.86 -17.81 -16.72
N GLU A 160 3.93 -18.03 -18.03
CA GLU A 160 5.12 -18.55 -18.70
C GLU A 160 6.30 -17.60 -18.51
N HIS A 161 6.09 -16.30 -18.67
CA HIS A 161 7.11 -15.30 -18.40
C HIS A 161 7.62 -15.37 -16.96
N ALA A 162 6.73 -15.47 -15.98
CA ALA A 162 7.11 -15.60 -14.56
C ALA A 162 7.87 -16.90 -14.26
N VAL A 163 7.48 -18.02 -14.88
CA VAL A 163 8.19 -19.29 -14.79
C VAL A 163 9.59 -19.18 -15.37
N GLN A 164 9.72 -18.56 -16.55
CA GLN A 164 11.03 -18.38 -17.19
C GLN A 164 11.94 -17.48 -16.36
N GLN A 165 11.45 -16.34 -15.88
CA GLN A 165 12.21 -15.46 -14.99
C GLN A 165 12.66 -16.19 -13.72
N THR A 166 11.80 -17.04 -13.16
CA THR A 166 12.15 -17.81 -11.95
C THR A 166 13.25 -18.84 -12.22
N ARG A 167 13.24 -19.48 -13.38
CA ARG A 167 14.30 -20.42 -13.80
C ARG A 167 15.62 -19.67 -14.07
N ASP A 168 15.54 -18.55 -14.75
CA ASP A 168 16.72 -17.73 -15.09
C ASP A 168 17.36 -17.04 -13.86
N ALA A 169 16.63 -16.98 -12.75
CA ALA A 169 17.13 -16.38 -11.51
C ALA A 169 18.36 -17.10 -10.94
N THR A 170 18.58 -18.36 -11.31
CA THR A 170 19.78 -19.10 -10.89
C THR A 170 21.03 -18.73 -11.69
N ALA A 171 20.91 -17.98 -12.79
CA ALA A 171 22.02 -17.70 -13.69
C ALA A 171 23.05 -16.68 -13.14
N THR A 172 22.60 -15.70 -12.32
CA THR A 172 23.48 -14.70 -11.70
C THR A 172 23.01 -14.30 -10.33
N LEU A 173 23.93 -13.79 -9.48
CA LEU A 173 23.61 -13.28 -8.14
C LEU A 173 22.61 -12.13 -8.17
N ASP A 174 22.71 -11.24 -9.14
CA ASP A 174 21.80 -10.11 -9.28
C ASP A 174 20.37 -10.58 -9.62
N LYS A 175 20.22 -11.52 -10.55
CA LYS A 175 18.91 -12.12 -10.87
C LYS A 175 18.32 -12.87 -9.69
N ALA A 176 19.14 -13.63 -8.96
CA ALA A 176 18.71 -14.31 -7.74
C ALA A 176 18.26 -13.34 -6.66
N ALA A 177 19.01 -12.26 -6.44
CA ALA A 177 18.65 -11.23 -5.48
C ALA A 177 17.32 -10.56 -5.82
N ARG A 178 17.09 -10.22 -7.09
CA ARG A 178 15.83 -9.65 -7.58
C ARG A 178 14.67 -10.61 -7.39
N LEU A 179 14.83 -11.89 -7.70
CA LEU A 179 13.78 -12.90 -7.46
C LEU A 179 13.40 -12.93 -5.98
N LEU A 180 14.37 -13.03 -5.08
CA LEU A 180 14.12 -13.08 -3.64
C LEU A 180 13.45 -11.79 -3.14
N GLU A 181 13.89 -10.63 -3.63
CA GLU A 181 13.33 -9.33 -3.26
C GLU A 181 11.88 -9.18 -3.73
N THR A 182 11.60 -9.50 -4.99
CA THR A 182 10.25 -9.45 -5.58
C THR A 182 9.26 -10.31 -4.81
N HIS A 183 9.69 -11.50 -4.40
CA HIS A 183 8.83 -12.41 -3.63
C HIS A 183 8.92 -12.24 -2.10
N GLY A 184 9.67 -11.25 -1.61
CA GLY A 184 9.81 -10.96 -0.18
C GLY A 184 10.58 -12.02 0.60
N LEU A 185 11.38 -12.86 -0.08
CA LEU A 185 12.13 -13.95 0.50
C LEU A 185 13.48 -13.47 1.05
N GLY A 186 13.86 -13.98 2.22
CA GLY A 186 15.18 -13.71 2.82
C GLY A 186 15.39 -12.27 3.33
N ALA A 187 14.33 -11.45 3.38
CA ALA A 187 14.43 -10.06 3.84
C ALA A 187 14.92 -9.94 5.28
N SER A 188 14.50 -10.85 6.17
CA SER A 188 14.91 -10.87 7.59
C SER A 188 16.42 -11.06 7.76
N PHE A 189 17.07 -11.76 6.85
CA PHE A 189 18.50 -12.04 6.84
C PHE A 189 19.28 -11.13 5.87
N ARG A 190 18.63 -10.15 5.26
CA ARG A 190 19.21 -9.25 4.25
C ARG A 190 19.84 -9.97 3.05
N LEU A 191 19.37 -11.17 2.73
CA LEU A 191 19.92 -11.99 1.66
C LEU A 191 19.98 -11.27 0.31
N PRO A 192 18.90 -10.62 -0.19
CA PRO A 192 18.96 -9.91 -1.47
C PRO A 192 20.06 -8.84 -1.51
N SER A 193 20.16 -8.02 -0.47
CA SER A 193 21.16 -6.96 -0.39
C SER A 193 22.60 -7.50 -0.26
N THR A 194 22.78 -8.63 0.41
CA THR A 194 24.07 -9.32 0.51
C THR A 194 24.50 -9.85 -0.86
N MET A 195 23.58 -10.51 -1.59
CA MET A 195 23.85 -11.00 -2.94
C MET A 195 24.20 -9.86 -3.91
N GLN A 196 23.46 -8.76 -3.88
CA GLN A 196 23.75 -7.57 -4.69
C GLN A 196 25.13 -6.98 -4.34
N SER A 197 25.52 -6.99 -3.07
CA SER A 197 26.85 -6.52 -2.64
C SER A 197 27.97 -7.43 -3.15
N LEU A 198 27.76 -8.74 -3.12
CA LEU A 198 28.71 -9.71 -3.67
C LEU A 198 28.86 -9.59 -5.19
N ALA A 199 27.74 -9.42 -5.91
CA ALA A 199 27.77 -9.16 -7.35
C ALA A 199 28.56 -7.89 -7.70
N LYS A 200 28.40 -6.81 -6.93
CA LYS A 200 29.18 -5.57 -7.11
C LYS A 200 30.68 -5.73 -6.85
N LEU A 201 31.07 -6.72 -6.08
CA LEU A 201 32.48 -7.09 -5.84
C LEU A 201 33.05 -8.00 -6.93
N GLY A 202 32.31 -8.27 -8.00
CA GLY A 202 32.72 -9.14 -9.11
C GLY A 202 32.55 -10.64 -8.84
N LEU A 203 31.83 -10.99 -7.79
CA LEU A 203 31.44 -12.37 -7.51
C LEU A 203 30.10 -12.66 -8.20
N ASP A 204 30.15 -12.92 -9.50
CA ASP A 204 28.92 -13.10 -10.28
C ASP A 204 28.22 -14.44 -10.03
N SER A 205 28.94 -15.44 -9.55
CA SER A 205 28.36 -16.73 -9.16
C SER A 205 29.10 -17.34 -7.98
N ILE A 206 28.37 -18.00 -7.11
CA ILE A 206 28.90 -18.84 -6.02
C ILE A 206 28.25 -20.23 -6.15
N TYR A 207 28.31 -20.77 -7.40
CA TYR A 207 27.63 -22.03 -7.71
C TYR A 207 28.21 -23.25 -6.97
N ASP A 208 29.46 -23.17 -6.59
CA ASP A 208 30.15 -24.24 -5.83
C ASP A 208 29.82 -24.20 -4.33
N ASP A 209 29.17 -23.11 -3.85
CA ASP A 209 28.75 -23.01 -2.47
C ASP A 209 27.45 -23.77 -2.25
N THR A 210 27.49 -24.77 -1.39
CA THR A 210 26.34 -25.65 -1.09
C THR A 210 25.19 -24.90 -0.46
N PHE A 211 25.47 -23.93 0.44
CA PHE A 211 24.42 -23.14 1.10
C PHE A 211 23.68 -22.28 0.08
N TYR A 212 24.42 -21.59 -0.78
CA TYR A 212 23.83 -20.76 -1.83
C TYR A 212 22.95 -21.56 -2.79
N THR A 213 23.46 -22.70 -3.27
CA THR A 213 22.73 -23.60 -4.17
C THR A 213 21.43 -24.10 -3.55
N GLN A 214 21.47 -24.54 -2.30
CA GLN A 214 20.27 -25.00 -1.58
C GLN A 214 19.27 -23.87 -1.33
N LEU A 215 19.77 -22.70 -0.97
CA LEU A 215 18.93 -21.51 -0.75
C LEU A 215 18.19 -21.12 -2.02
N LEU A 216 18.85 -21.05 -3.17
CA LEU A 216 18.20 -20.74 -4.44
C LEU A 216 17.19 -21.83 -4.84
N LYS A 217 17.54 -23.10 -4.66
CA LYS A 217 16.61 -24.21 -4.94
C LYS A 217 15.33 -24.09 -4.14
N ILE A 218 15.42 -23.76 -2.84
CA ILE A 218 14.26 -23.54 -1.98
C ILE A 218 13.46 -22.30 -2.44
N GLY A 219 14.14 -21.21 -2.78
CA GLY A 219 13.51 -19.98 -3.26
C GLY A 219 12.73 -20.20 -4.56
N VAL A 220 13.36 -20.81 -5.55
CA VAL A 220 12.72 -21.17 -6.83
C VAL A 220 11.53 -22.11 -6.62
N TYR A 221 11.71 -23.15 -5.79
CA TYR A 221 10.62 -24.07 -5.46
C TYR A 221 9.43 -23.33 -4.79
N HIS A 222 9.70 -22.42 -3.87
CA HIS A 222 8.67 -21.63 -3.20
C HIS A 222 7.88 -20.79 -4.20
N VAL A 223 8.57 -20.08 -5.10
CA VAL A 223 7.92 -19.24 -6.12
C VAL A 223 7.08 -20.08 -7.09
N LEU A 224 7.64 -21.16 -7.61
CA LEU A 224 6.91 -22.06 -8.53
C LEU A 224 5.70 -22.72 -7.85
N ARG A 225 5.80 -23.05 -6.57
CA ARG A 225 4.69 -23.58 -5.78
C ARG A 225 3.57 -22.54 -5.61
N ASP A 226 3.92 -21.28 -5.35
CA ASP A 226 2.95 -20.19 -5.23
C ASP A 226 2.27 -19.89 -6.57
N LEU A 227 3.01 -19.91 -7.68
CA LEU A 227 2.44 -19.83 -9.02
C LEU A 227 1.42 -20.96 -9.25
N LYS A 228 1.80 -22.22 -8.95
CA LYS A 228 0.95 -23.40 -9.18
C LYS A 228 -0.30 -23.42 -8.30
N HIS A 229 -0.16 -23.15 -7.00
CA HIS A 229 -1.24 -23.36 -6.04
C HIS A 229 -2.07 -22.12 -5.75
N HIS A 230 -1.53 -20.93 -5.97
CA HIS A 230 -2.20 -19.66 -5.65
C HIS A 230 -2.42 -18.74 -6.85
N ALA A 231 -1.95 -19.16 -8.06
CA ALA A 231 -1.96 -18.33 -9.27
C ALA A 231 -1.36 -16.94 -9.01
N ARG A 232 -0.27 -16.89 -8.19
CA ARG A 232 0.39 -15.67 -7.80
C ARG A 232 1.33 -15.21 -8.92
N ILE A 233 0.74 -14.71 -10.00
CA ILE A 233 1.45 -14.29 -11.20
C ILE A 233 1.81 -12.80 -11.05
N PRO A 234 3.10 -12.41 -11.04
CA PRO A 234 3.49 -11.01 -10.99
C PRO A 234 3.12 -10.32 -12.30
N ILE A 235 2.61 -9.10 -12.20
CA ILE A 235 2.31 -8.27 -13.36
C ILE A 235 3.37 -7.18 -13.46
N PRO A 236 4.03 -7.03 -14.62
CA PRO A 236 4.95 -5.92 -14.84
C PRO A 236 4.20 -4.58 -14.78
N ASP A 237 4.90 -3.52 -14.38
CA ASP A 237 4.39 -2.16 -14.28
C ASP A 237 3.09 -2.03 -13.47
N ALA A 238 2.93 -2.90 -12.46
CA ALA A 238 1.77 -2.92 -11.59
C ALA A 238 2.19 -3.01 -10.11
N TRP A 239 1.52 -2.21 -9.27
CA TRP A 239 1.86 -2.07 -7.86
C TRP A 239 0.64 -2.24 -6.97
N THR A 240 0.88 -2.78 -5.78
CA THR A 240 -0.09 -2.71 -4.69
C THR A 240 0.21 -1.45 -3.89
N LEU A 241 -0.72 -0.51 -3.93
CA LEU A 241 -0.64 0.79 -3.26
C LEU A 241 -1.82 0.93 -2.29
N VAL A 242 -1.72 1.89 -1.37
CA VAL A 242 -2.85 2.23 -0.50
C VAL A 242 -3.71 3.30 -1.13
N GLY A 243 -5.04 3.11 -1.07
CA GLY A 243 -6.00 4.11 -1.53
C GLY A 243 -6.26 5.18 -0.47
N VAL A 244 -6.30 6.44 -0.91
CA VAL A 244 -6.68 7.61 -0.09
C VAL A 244 -7.63 8.50 -0.88
N ALA A 245 -8.33 9.40 -0.19
CA ALA A 245 -9.28 10.31 -0.82
C ALA A 245 -8.60 11.63 -1.24
N ASP A 246 -9.06 12.20 -2.34
CA ASP A 246 -8.73 13.56 -2.73
C ASP A 246 -9.48 14.58 -1.87
N VAL A 247 -8.88 14.93 -0.74
CA VAL A 247 -9.48 15.88 0.21
C VAL A 247 -9.58 17.30 -0.33
N HIS A 248 -8.82 17.62 -1.37
CA HIS A 248 -8.79 18.94 -2.01
C HIS A 248 -9.77 19.06 -3.18
N ARG A 249 -10.46 17.99 -3.57
CA ARG A 249 -11.40 17.95 -4.71
C ARG A 249 -10.80 18.41 -6.03
N TYR A 250 -9.53 18.10 -6.23
CA TYR A 250 -8.80 18.46 -7.45
C TYR A 250 -9.14 17.54 -8.62
N LEU A 251 -9.30 16.23 -8.34
CA LEU A 251 -9.57 15.19 -9.33
C LEU A 251 -11.03 15.21 -9.76
N ARG A 252 -11.26 15.06 -11.05
CA ARG A 252 -12.60 14.88 -11.62
C ARG A 252 -13.08 13.45 -11.43
N GLU A 253 -14.37 13.20 -11.67
CA GLU A 253 -14.93 11.85 -11.68
C GLU A 253 -14.18 10.96 -12.68
N GLY A 254 -13.79 9.75 -12.26
CA GLY A 254 -13.02 8.80 -13.08
C GLY A 254 -11.52 9.07 -13.15
N GLU A 255 -11.05 10.16 -12.55
CA GLU A 255 -9.61 10.45 -12.46
C GLU A 255 -9.02 9.96 -11.14
N ILE A 256 -7.75 9.58 -11.22
CA ILE A 256 -6.91 9.27 -10.06
C ILE A 256 -5.58 10.00 -10.16
N PHE A 257 -4.93 10.17 -9.02
CA PHE A 257 -3.52 10.50 -8.96
C PHE A 257 -2.76 9.35 -8.29
N ALA A 258 -1.70 8.86 -8.92
CA ALA A 258 -0.86 7.83 -8.35
C ALA A 258 0.62 8.13 -8.60
N CYS A 259 1.38 8.12 -7.52
CA CYS A 259 2.80 8.42 -7.53
C CYS A 259 3.56 7.28 -6.83
N VAL A 260 4.42 6.60 -7.57
CA VAL A 260 5.22 5.48 -7.09
C VAL A 260 6.66 5.92 -6.92
N LYS A 261 7.21 5.74 -5.71
CA LYS A 261 8.62 6.01 -5.45
C LYS A 261 9.37 4.68 -5.36
N HIS A 262 10.09 4.36 -6.43
CA HIS A 262 10.91 3.15 -6.50
C HIS A 262 12.36 3.45 -6.13
N HIS A 263 13.05 2.50 -5.50
CA HIS A 263 14.43 2.70 -5.06
C HIS A 263 15.43 2.88 -6.20
N THR A 264 15.19 2.21 -7.33
CA THR A 264 16.10 2.19 -8.49
C THR A 264 15.66 3.13 -9.61
N GLU A 265 14.36 3.28 -9.81
CA GLU A 265 13.77 4.01 -10.94
C GLU A 265 13.36 5.45 -10.59
N GLY A 266 13.44 5.79 -9.30
CA GLY A 266 13.08 7.12 -8.83
C GLY A 266 11.57 7.29 -8.63
N VAL A 267 11.04 8.45 -9.02
CA VAL A 267 9.62 8.79 -8.89
C VAL A 267 8.92 8.60 -10.22
N ILE A 268 7.87 7.78 -10.22
CA ILE A 268 7.04 7.47 -11.38
C ILE A 268 5.64 8.04 -11.12
N PHE A 269 5.16 8.91 -12.00
CA PHE A 269 3.77 9.37 -12.03
C PHE A 269 3.01 8.54 -13.05
N LEU A 270 1.95 7.86 -12.62
CA LEU A 270 1.11 7.09 -13.54
C LEU A 270 0.28 8.04 -14.40
N GLU A 271 0.20 7.75 -15.70
CA GLU A 271 -0.49 8.59 -16.69
C GLU A 271 -1.33 7.72 -17.63
N GLY A 272 -2.52 8.23 -18.01
CA GLY A 272 -3.43 7.56 -18.93
C GLY A 272 -4.31 6.50 -18.29
N PRO A 273 -4.86 5.57 -19.08
CA PRO A 273 -5.79 4.56 -18.60
C PRO A 273 -5.09 3.52 -17.71
N VAL A 274 -5.61 3.32 -16.52
CA VAL A 274 -5.10 2.39 -15.51
C VAL A 274 -6.22 1.48 -15.02
N LEU A 275 -5.93 0.19 -14.94
CA LEU A 275 -6.84 -0.78 -14.33
C LEU A 275 -6.58 -0.84 -12.83
N ILE A 276 -7.63 -0.64 -12.04
CA ILE A 276 -7.59 -0.73 -10.58
C ILE A 276 -8.44 -1.89 -10.12
N SER A 277 -7.90 -2.66 -9.19
CA SER A 277 -8.68 -3.64 -8.44
C SER A 277 -8.35 -3.57 -6.95
N ARG A 278 -9.26 -4.09 -6.13
CA ARG A 278 -9.04 -4.23 -4.68
C ARG A 278 -8.78 -5.69 -4.31
N SER A 279 -8.25 -5.92 -3.11
CA SER A 279 -8.17 -7.26 -2.53
C SER A 279 -9.00 -7.31 -1.24
N PRO A 280 -9.93 -8.27 -1.07
CA PRO A 280 -10.33 -9.31 -2.04
C PRO A 280 -11.18 -8.75 -3.17
N THR A 281 -11.02 -9.31 -4.38
CA THR A 281 -11.85 -9.02 -5.56
C THR A 281 -12.96 -10.06 -5.64
N ILE A 282 -14.22 -9.64 -5.56
CA ILE A 282 -15.37 -10.54 -5.46
C ILE A 282 -16.40 -10.28 -6.56
N HIS A 283 -16.51 -9.03 -7.02
CA HIS A 283 -17.54 -8.58 -7.96
C HIS A 283 -16.90 -7.87 -9.16
N PRO A 284 -17.47 -7.94 -10.38
CA PRO A 284 -16.95 -7.21 -11.55
C PRO A 284 -16.72 -5.71 -11.31
N GLY A 285 -17.55 -5.07 -10.49
CA GLY A 285 -17.39 -3.68 -10.09
C GLY A 285 -16.17 -3.40 -9.18
N ASP A 286 -15.49 -4.44 -8.69
CA ASP A 286 -14.23 -4.29 -7.95
C ASP A 286 -13.02 -4.08 -8.88
N VAL A 287 -13.23 -4.19 -10.19
CA VAL A 287 -12.23 -3.91 -11.23
C VAL A 287 -12.74 -2.74 -12.06
N GLN A 288 -11.97 -1.67 -12.12
CA GLN A 288 -12.38 -0.44 -12.78
C GLN A 288 -11.24 0.13 -13.63
N LEU A 289 -11.61 0.62 -14.81
CA LEU A 289 -10.72 1.40 -15.66
C LEU A 289 -10.89 2.88 -15.32
N VAL A 290 -9.80 3.53 -14.91
CA VAL A 290 -9.77 4.93 -14.52
C VAL A 290 -8.64 5.65 -15.24
N ASN A 291 -8.61 6.98 -15.23
CA ASN A 291 -7.59 7.75 -15.88
C ASN A 291 -6.64 8.38 -14.84
N ALA A 292 -5.37 8.04 -14.91
CA ALA A 292 -4.34 8.65 -14.08
C ALA A 292 -3.88 9.96 -14.71
N ILE A 293 -3.81 11.04 -13.92
CA ILE A 293 -3.56 12.40 -14.42
C ILE A 293 -2.10 12.70 -14.78
N GLY A 294 -1.17 11.77 -14.48
CA GLY A 294 0.25 11.97 -14.76
C GLY A 294 0.94 12.92 -13.80
N THR A 295 1.96 13.62 -14.32
CA THR A 295 2.72 14.61 -13.56
C THR A 295 1.83 15.80 -13.18
N PRO A 296 1.72 16.13 -11.89
CA PRO A 296 0.81 17.19 -11.44
C PRO A 296 1.34 18.58 -11.88
N PRO A 297 0.47 19.48 -12.35
CA PRO A 297 0.85 20.84 -12.69
C PRO A 297 1.42 21.59 -11.49
N GLU A 298 2.34 22.52 -11.75
CA GLU A 298 2.90 23.40 -10.72
C GLU A 298 1.79 24.15 -9.96
N GLY A 299 1.95 24.25 -8.64
CA GLY A 299 0.98 24.92 -7.76
C GLY A 299 -0.23 24.06 -7.36
N SER A 300 -0.44 22.89 -7.98
CA SER A 300 -1.49 21.95 -7.56
C SER A 300 -1.22 21.36 -6.16
N CYS A 301 -2.27 20.83 -5.51
CA CYS A 301 -2.10 20.16 -4.22
C CYS A 301 -1.12 18.97 -4.31
N PHE A 302 -1.12 18.22 -5.41
CA PHE A 302 -0.24 17.08 -5.63
C PHE A 302 1.20 17.47 -6.01
N ALA A 303 1.42 18.66 -6.56
CA ALA A 303 2.77 19.19 -6.73
C ALA A 303 3.39 19.62 -5.39
N ARG A 304 2.57 20.14 -4.47
CA ARG A 304 3.00 20.51 -3.10
C ARG A 304 3.24 19.29 -2.21
N GLU A 305 2.39 18.27 -2.33
CA GLU A 305 2.48 17.02 -1.57
C GLU A 305 2.10 15.82 -2.46
N PRO A 306 3.09 15.14 -3.07
CA PRO A 306 2.85 14.11 -4.09
C PRO A 306 2.33 12.78 -3.54
N LEU A 307 2.10 12.64 -2.25
CA LEU A 307 1.53 11.44 -1.63
C LEU A 307 2.15 10.13 -2.14
N PHE A 308 3.46 9.99 -1.99
CA PHE A 308 4.21 8.83 -2.50
C PHE A 308 3.63 7.49 -2.05
N ASN A 309 3.61 6.53 -2.97
CA ASN A 309 3.18 5.14 -2.76
C ASN A 309 1.70 5.03 -2.36
N THR A 310 0.88 5.96 -2.85
CA THR A 310 -0.58 5.93 -2.69
C THR A 310 -1.29 6.06 -4.03
N VAL A 311 -2.56 5.69 -4.04
CA VAL A 311 -3.52 6.03 -5.09
C VAL A 311 -4.54 6.98 -4.50
N VAL A 312 -4.65 8.17 -5.05
CA VAL A 312 -5.63 9.17 -4.63
C VAL A 312 -6.85 9.09 -5.53
N PHE A 313 -8.02 8.93 -4.95
CA PHE A 313 -9.28 8.79 -5.66
C PHE A 313 -10.09 10.08 -5.58
N SER A 314 -10.75 10.42 -6.69
CA SER A 314 -11.71 11.51 -6.73
C SER A 314 -12.83 11.32 -5.70
N VAL A 315 -13.24 12.41 -5.08
CA VAL A 315 -14.43 12.50 -4.21
C VAL A 315 -15.58 13.24 -4.91
N GLN A 316 -15.53 13.32 -6.22
CA GLN A 316 -16.53 13.96 -7.07
C GLN A 316 -17.27 12.92 -7.90
N GLY A 317 -18.51 13.26 -8.29
CA GLY A 317 -19.35 12.43 -9.15
C GLY A 317 -20.19 11.39 -8.41
N ALA A 318 -20.75 10.47 -9.19
CA ALA A 318 -21.61 9.38 -8.69
C ALA A 318 -20.89 8.02 -8.69
N LEU A 319 -19.71 7.92 -9.27
CA LEU A 319 -18.96 6.67 -9.37
C LEU A 319 -18.37 6.23 -8.02
N ARG A 320 -18.53 4.95 -7.74
CA ARG A 320 -18.18 4.32 -6.45
C ARG A 320 -16.71 3.90 -6.35
N HIS A 321 -15.80 4.54 -7.09
CA HIS A 321 -14.39 4.14 -7.15
C HIS A 321 -13.75 4.00 -5.77
N CYS A 322 -14.07 4.92 -4.88
CA CYS A 322 -13.47 4.97 -3.55
C CYS A 322 -13.86 3.80 -2.65
N GLN A 323 -15.09 3.27 -2.77
CA GLN A 323 -15.51 2.12 -1.95
C GLN A 323 -14.71 0.85 -2.24
N VAL A 324 -14.16 0.75 -3.46
CA VAL A 324 -13.34 -0.38 -3.87
C VAL A 324 -12.02 -0.41 -3.12
N CYS A 325 -11.43 0.73 -2.77
CA CYS A 325 -10.07 0.82 -2.26
C CYS A 325 -9.96 0.83 -0.73
N TYR A 326 -10.96 1.36 -0.02
CA TYR A 326 -10.88 1.48 1.43
C TYR A 326 -11.19 0.19 2.19
N ALA A 327 -11.83 -0.76 1.55
CA ALA A 327 -12.14 -2.05 2.17
C ALA A 327 -10.96 -3.05 2.15
N ALA A 328 -9.84 -2.70 1.55
CA ALA A 328 -8.61 -3.50 1.55
C ALA A 328 -7.72 -3.29 2.79
N CYS A 329 -8.24 -2.66 3.82
CA CYS A 329 -7.58 -2.47 5.11
C CYS A 329 -7.99 -3.51 6.13
#